data_eb60f3ed6cd1749e6eae386ef40b6ed8
#
_entry.id   eb60f3ed6cd1749e6eae386ef40b6ed8
#
_cell.length_a   1.000
_cell.length_b   1.000
_cell.length_c   1.000
_cell.angle_alpha   90.00
_cell.angle_beta   90.00
_cell.angle_gamma   90.00
#
_symmetry.space_group_name_H-M   'P 1'
#
loop_
_entity.id
_entity.type
_entity.pdbx_description
1 polymer ?
#
loop_
_entity_poly.entity_id
_entity_poly.type
_entity_poly.pdbx_seq_one_letter_code
_entity_poly.pdbx_strand_id
1 'polypeptide(L)'
;MTKKLLTLDGLKKVFYVLMAAVLCWFLFMQFCGANEQQNTLQAESVEYSYPVFWEKGDGSSEEIAIPGEYDVPAGQTMVLISMLPEDYDESSIAIRSSLQDVRIYIDGELRQEYSTQSTRMAGKNSASRYVFCNTSYKDAGKQLRIELTTYTANYSGVVNQIYSGSETDIWQHIYNQFGFSTYIAVFILLAGLTSVIFSVALRFAYHSTFEMEYFGWCMIMGSVWILGESKIRQILVPNASALASLCFVMIMLCPLPLLFYADSIQKGIHRRLYLFIGMVALADFTICSLLYYTGIKDYIETLPIGQCILVVVLLLVFIHLCLYVRSSKLKSDYILLVGLFLIILCVSIESASVYFMTTISGIFVGVGMMVLLLVNLTRTIENIQAMEAARRREELEKEQKQTEAMTLQMMRMLSVTVEAKDEYTRGHSQRVAEYAALIAEELGWSEEEIQTLKNCA
;
A
#
# COMPACT_ATOMS: atom_id res chain seq x y z
N MET A 1 -17.13 -40.86 -8.21
CA MET A 1 -16.57 -39.71 -7.47
C MET A 1 -15.60 -40.11 -6.36
N THR A 2 -15.78 -41.20 -5.73
CA THR A 2 -15.00 -41.71 -4.57
C THR A 2 -13.57 -42.20 -4.87
N LYS A 3 -13.23 -42.64 -6.09
CA LYS A 3 -11.89 -43.13 -6.47
C LYS A 3 -10.83 -42.00 -6.66
N LYS A 4 -11.22 -40.72 -6.86
CA LYS A 4 -10.28 -39.58 -7.02
C LYS A 4 -9.82 -38.98 -5.68
N LEU A 5 -10.51 -39.24 -4.58
CA LEU A 5 -10.16 -38.76 -3.24
C LEU A 5 -9.07 -39.60 -2.55
N LEU A 6 -8.82 -40.83 -3.02
CA LEU A 6 -7.81 -41.75 -2.48
C LEU A 6 -6.40 -41.56 -3.09
N THR A 7 -6.20 -40.52 -3.86
CA THR A 7 -4.87 -40.13 -4.37
C THR A 7 -4.24 -39.07 -3.48
N LEU A 8 -2.92 -39.00 -3.45
CA LEU A 8 -2.18 -37.98 -2.69
C LEU A 8 -2.63 -36.53 -3.07
N ASP A 9 -2.95 -36.29 -4.34
CA ASP A 9 -3.46 -35.00 -4.83
C ASP A 9 -4.90 -34.73 -4.34
N GLY A 10 -5.72 -35.78 -4.21
CA GLY A 10 -7.02 -35.67 -3.57
C GLY A 10 -6.91 -35.29 -2.10
N LEU A 11 -5.98 -35.92 -1.38
CA LEU A 11 -5.72 -35.62 0.03
C LEU A 11 -5.20 -34.19 0.22
N LYS A 12 -4.29 -33.70 -0.65
CA LYS A 12 -3.83 -32.30 -0.62
C LYS A 12 -4.99 -31.32 -0.80
N LYS A 13 -5.88 -31.55 -1.77
CA LYS A 13 -7.05 -30.69 -1.99
C LYS A 13 -7.97 -30.65 -0.77
N VAL A 14 -8.23 -31.82 -0.16
CA VAL A 14 -9.03 -31.90 1.07
C VAL A 14 -8.35 -31.12 2.21
N PHE A 15 -7.03 -31.27 2.36
CA PHE A 15 -6.25 -30.54 3.36
C PHE A 15 -6.36 -29.02 3.19
N TYR A 16 -6.18 -28.49 1.97
CA TYR A 16 -6.27 -27.04 1.73
C TYR A 16 -7.68 -26.50 1.98
N VAL A 17 -8.72 -27.23 1.56
CA VAL A 17 -10.11 -26.84 1.83
C VAL A 17 -10.39 -26.85 3.34
N LEU A 18 -9.92 -27.88 4.05
CA LEU A 18 -10.09 -27.97 5.49
C LEU A 18 -9.34 -26.87 6.23
N MET A 19 -8.10 -26.58 5.83
CA MET A 19 -7.33 -25.48 6.41
C MET A 19 -7.98 -24.12 6.16
N ALA A 20 -8.45 -23.86 4.94
CA ALA A 20 -9.19 -22.64 4.63
C ALA A 20 -10.45 -22.53 5.50
N ALA A 21 -11.22 -23.61 5.66
CA ALA A 21 -12.40 -23.62 6.51
C ALA A 21 -12.07 -23.36 7.99
N VAL A 22 -11.00 -23.97 8.52
CA VAL A 22 -10.52 -23.76 9.90
C VAL A 22 -10.10 -22.30 10.10
N LEU A 23 -9.34 -21.73 9.16
CA LEU A 23 -8.92 -20.32 9.24
C LEU A 23 -10.11 -19.37 9.16
N CYS A 24 -11.06 -19.60 8.24
CA CYS A 24 -12.28 -18.79 8.17
C CYS A 24 -13.12 -18.90 9.44
N TRP A 25 -13.26 -20.09 10.01
CA TRP A 25 -13.94 -20.32 11.27
C TRP A 25 -13.24 -19.58 12.42
N PHE A 26 -11.90 -19.66 12.51
CA PHE A 26 -11.12 -18.96 13.51
C PHE A 26 -11.30 -17.44 13.41
N LEU A 27 -11.20 -16.87 12.19
CA LEU A 27 -11.44 -15.44 11.95
C LEU A 27 -12.88 -15.05 12.31
N PHE A 28 -13.86 -15.87 11.93
CA PHE A 28 -15.25 -15.64 12.32
C PHE A 28 -15.43 -15.61 13.83
N MET A 29 -14.83 -16.55 14.58
CA MET A 29 -14.90 -16.58 16.03
C MET A 29 -14.20 -15.37 16.67
N GLN A 30 -13.13 -14.86 16.07
CA GLN A 30 -12.42 -13.67 16.57
C GLN A 30 -13.23 -12.37 16.40
N PHE A 31 -13.94 -12.23 15.27
CA PHE A 31 -14.62 -10.96 14.92
C PHE A 31 -16.13 -10.98 15.15
N CYS A 32 -16.77 -12.13 15.14
CA CYS A 32 -18.22 -12.30 15.28
C CYS A 32 -18.61 -13.13 16.49
N GLY A 33 -17.68 -13.84 17.13
CA GLY A 33 -17.90 -14.54 18.38
C GLY A 33 -18.20 -13.54 19.52
N ALA A 34 -19.01 -13.94 20.48
CA ALA A 34 -19.14 -13.19 21.71
C ALA A 34 -17.74 -13.03 22.31
N ASN A 35 -17.31 -11.79 22.55
CA ASN A 35 -16.11 -11.55 23.35
C ASN A 35 -16.30 -12.36 24.63
N GLU A 36 -15.37 -13.27 24.92
CA GLU A 36 -15.25 -13.82 26.25
C GLU A 36 -15.09 -12.60 27.15
N GLN A 37 -16.18 -12.20 27.79
CA GLN A 37 -16.10 -11.21 28.82
C GLN A 37 -15.11 -11.80 29.83
N GLN A 38 -13.86 -11.35 29.75
CA GLN A 38 -13.06 -11.35 30.94
C GLN A 38 -13.99 -10.78 32.02
N ASN A 39 -14.19 -11.50 33.14
CA ASN A 39 -14.71 -10.93 34.35
C ASN A 39 -13.71 -9.86 34.83
N THR A 40 -13.48 -8.84 34.03
CA THR A 40 -13.01 -7.57 34.50
C THR A 40 -14.13 -7.07 35.38
N LEU A 41 -13.88 -7.02 36.67
CA LEU A 41 -14.47 -6.06 37.56
C LEU A 41 -14.84 -4.86 36.68
N GLN A 42 -16.13 -4.49 36.65
CA GLN A 42 -16.70 -3.47 35.77
C GLN A 42 -15.65 -2.44 35.47
N ALA A 43 -15.18 -2.40 34.21
CA ALA A 43 -14.23 -1.39 33.80
C ALA A 43 -14.95 -0.07 34.03
N GLU A 44 -14.64 0.59 35.13
CA GLU A 44 -15.03 1.97 35.34
C GLU A 44 -14.57 2.72 34.12
N SER A 45 -15.38 3.64 33.64
CA SER A 45 -15.14 4.39 32.41
C SER A 45 -13.71 4.94 32.47
N VAL A 46 -12.84 4.44 31.60
CA VAL A 46 -11.43 4.89 31.48
C VAL A 46 -11.36 6.34 31.01
N GLU A 47 -12.48 6.89 30.57
CA GLU A 47 -12.57 8.28 30.13
C GLU A 47 -12.67 9.21 31.34
N TYR A 48 -11.81 10.22 31.39
CA TYR A 48 -11.82 11.25 32.42
C TYR A 48 -13.10 12.08 32.31
N SER A 49 -13.98 11.96 33.29
CA SER A 49 -15.33 12.53 33.27
C SER A 49 -15.49 13.78 34.14
N TYR A 50 -14.41 14.28 34.77
CA TYR A 50 -14.47 15.44 35.62
C TYR A 50 -14.39 16.74 34.82
N PRO A 51 -14.96 17.87 35.36
CA PRO A 51 -14.94 19.16 34.70
C PRO A 51 -13.51 19.65 34.40
N VAL A 52 -13.28 20.10 33.18
CA VAL A 52 -12.01 20.67 32.74
C VAL A 52 -12.25 22.11 32.35
N PHE A 53 -11.43 22.99 32.85
CA PHE A 53 -11.49 24.44 32.64
C PHE A 53 -10.28 24.87 31.82
N TRP A 54 -10.50 25.73 30.82
CA TRP A 54 -9.43 26.43 30.12
C TRP A 54 -9.14 27.74 30.82
N GLU A 55 -7.93 27.88 31.35
CA GLU A 55 -7.41 29.13 31.92
C GLU A 55 -6.86 29.99 30.78
N LYS A 56 -7.52 31.13 30.51
CA LYS A 56 -7.10 32.09 29.49
C LYS A 56 -6.01 33.04 30.04
N GLY A 57 -5.23 33.62 29.13
CA GLY A 57 -4.15 34.54 29.50
C GLY A 57 -4.59 35.82 30.24
N ASP A 58 -5.88 36.13 30.23
CA ASP A 58 -6.49 37.25 30.99
C ASP A 58 -6.90 36.86 32.46
N GLY A 59 -6.64 35.62 32.85
CA GLY A 59 -7.00 35.07 34.15
C GLY A 59 -8.46 34.57 34.25
N SER A 60 -9.23 34.61 33.19
CA SER A 60 -10.56 34.02 33.13
C SER A 60 -10.46 32.51 32.90
N SER A 61 -11.40 31.75 33.46
CA SER A 61 -11.52 30.30 33.25
C SER A 61 -12.86 29.98 32.64
N GLU A 62 -12.88 29.10 31.66
CA GLU A 62 -14.07 28.65 30.95
C GLU A 62 -14.11 27.12 30.95
N GLU A 63 -15.25 26.55 31.34
CA GLU A 63 -15.44 25.11 31.28
C GLU A 63 -15.49 24.66 29.80
N ILE A 64 -14.74 23.64 29.47
CA ILE A 64 -14.61 23.15 28.10
C ILE A 64 -15.04 21.69 27.98
N ALA A 65 -15.58 21.34 26.82
CA ALA A 65 -15.83 19.96 26.44
C ALA A 65 -14.55 19.29 25.91
N ILE A 66 -14.31 18.07 26.33
CA ILE A 66 -13.21 17.23 25.81
C ILE A 66 -13.76 15.92 25.25
N PRO A 67 -13.32 15.50 24.05
CA PRO A 67 -12.38 16.18 23.16
C PRO A 67 -12.99 17.42 22.48
N GLY A 68 -12.15 18.39 22.10
CA GLY A 68 -12.60 19.64 21.46
C GLY A 68 -11.50 20.39 20.74
N GLU A 69 -11.89 21.44 20.01
CA GLU A 69 -10.99 22.37 19.33
C GLU A 69 -11.34 23.80 19.69
N TYR A 70 -10.34 24.58 20.08
CA TYR A 70 -10.48 25.92 20.62
C TYR A 70 -9.55 26.88 19.89
N ASP A 71 -9.94 28.14 19.80
CA ASP A 71 -9.16 29.17 19.11
C ASP A 71 -7.97 29.62 19.98
N VAL A 72 -6.84 29.01 19.78
CA VAL A 72 -5.56 29.34 20.44
C VAL A 72 -4.51 29.63 19.39
N PRO A 73 -3.87 30.81 19.38
CA PRO A 73 -2.81 31.15 18.43
C PRO A 73 -1.64 30.15 18.50
N ALA A 74 -1.05 29.83 17.33
CA ALA A 74 0.15 29.00 17.28
C ALA A 74 1.30 29.57 18.11
N GLY A 75 1.98 28.73 18.88
CA GLY A 75 3.04 29.14 19.81
C GLY A 75 2.55 29.56 21.19
N GLN A 76 1.24 29.74 21.38
CA GLN A 76 0.67 30.01 22.70
C GLN A 76 0.37 28.70 23.42
N THR A 77 0.61 28.68 24.72
CA THR A 77 0.30 27.53 25.57
C THR A 77 -1.15 27.60 26.02
N MET A 78 -1.91 26.54 25.75
CA MET A 78 -3.24 26.34 26.31
C MET A 78 -3.09 25.66 27.67
N VAL A 79 -3.72 26.22 28.71
CA VAL A 79 -3.65 25.70 30.07
C VAL A 79 -5.00 25.12 30.47
N LEU A 80 -5.03 23.82 30.76
CA LEU A 80 -6.19 23.11 31.22
C LEU A 80 -6.07 22.86 32.74
N ILE A 81 -7.14 23.11 33.46
CA ILE A 81 -7.22 22.91 34.92
C ILE A 81 -8.41 22.03 35.25
N SER A 82 -8.21 21.06 36.13
CA SER A 82 -9.26 20.23 36.71
C SER A 82 -8.92 19.91 38.15
N MET A 83 -9.92 19.62 38.97
CA MET A 83 -9.73 19.12 40.33
C MET A 83 -9.92 17.63 40.36
N LEU A 84 -8.94 16.90 40.86
CA LEU A 84 -9.09 15.48 41.09
C LEU A 84 -10.09 15.29 42.25
N PRO A 85 -11.02 14.32 42.19
CA PRO A 85 -12.00 14.11 43.22
C PRO A 85 -11.38 13.65 44.54
N GLU A 86 -12.11 13.81 45.64
CA GLU A 86 -11.67 13.39 46.98
C GLU A 86 -11.49 11.87 47.12
N ASP A 87 -12.21 11.11 46.29
CA ASP A 87 -12.17 9.64 46.20
C ASP A 87 -11.29 9.12 45.08
N TYR A 88 -10.42 9.96 44.51
CA TYR A 88 -9.52 9.60 43.41
C TYR A 88 -8.53 8.50 43.83
N ASP A 89 -8.52 7.36 43.12
CA ASP A 89 -7.63 6.22 43.40
C ASP A 89 -7.00 5.63 42.12
N GLU A 90 -6.97 6.41 41.04
CA GLU A 90 -6.41 5.95 39.79
C GLU A 90 -4.87 6.07 39.72
N SER A 91 -4.23 5.12 39.06
CA SER A 91 -2.77 5.05 39.01
C SER A 91 -2.13 5.86 37.88
N SER A 92 -2.90 6.27 36.86
CA SER A 92 -2.40 7.05 35.74
C SER A 92 -3.46 7.94 35.12
N ILE A 93 -3.02 9.09 34.61
CA ILE A 93 -3.76 9.96 33.70
C ILE A 93 -3.01 9.98 32.37
N ALA A 94 -3.73 9.89 31.25
CA ALA A 94 -3.14 9.97 29.92
C ALA A 94 -3.88 10.95 29.02
N ILE A 95 -3.13 11.69 28.22
CA ILE A 95 -3.65 12.53 27.15
C ILE A 95 -2.86 12.29 25.87
N ARG A 96 -3.54 12.27 24.72
CA ARG A 96 -2.84 12.23 23.43
C ARG A 96 -2.41 13.64 23.03
N SER A 97 -1.13 13.83 22.78
CA SER A 97 -0.64 15.05 22.13
C SER A 97 -0.97 15.00 20.63
N SER A 98 -1.43 16.11 20.06
CA SER A 98 -1.65 16.28 18.61
C SER A 98 -0.63 17.27 18.07
N LEU A 99 0.59 16.79 17.79
CA LEU A 99 1.75 17.61 17.41
C LEU A 99 2.04 18.73 18.43
N GLN A 100 1.85 18.41 19.72
CA GLN A 100 1.98 19.34 20.83
C GLN A 100 3.06 18.89 21.81
N ASP A 101 3.71 19.87 22.45
CA ASP A 101 4.43 19.67 23.69
C ASP A 101 3.39 19.60 24.82
N VAL A 102 3.58 18.69 25.77
CA VAL A 102 2.65 18.45 26.88
C VAL A 102 3.42 18.51 28.20
N ARG A 103 2.91 19.29 29.17
CA ARG A 103 3.39 19.27 30.56
C ARG A 103 2.21 19.03 31.46
N ILE A 104 2.38 18.12 32.41
CA ILE A 104 1.33 17.74 33.39
C ILE A 104 1.87 18.03 34.78
N TYR A 105 1.12 18.83 35.53
CA TYR A 105 1.41 19.21 36.90
C TYR A 105 0.30 18.72 37.83
N ILE A 106 0.68 18.31 39.03
CA ILE A 106 -0.25 18.00 40.11
C ILE A 106 0.13 18.88 41.29
N ASP A 107 -0.80 19.70 41.75
CA ASP A 107 -0.62 20.69 42.82
C ASP A 107 0.61 21.60 42.61
N GLY A 108 0.82 22.02 41.36
CA GLY A 108 1.94 22.88 40.96
C GLY A 108 3.28 22.15 40.73
N GLU A 109 3.38 20.85 41.09
CA GLU A 109 4.57 20.04 40.87
C GLU A 109 4.56 19.44 39.43
N LEU A 110 5.61 19.66 38.63
CA LEU A 110 5.77 19.04 37.32
C LEU A 110 5.96 17.52 37.49
N ARG A 111 4.99 16.72 37.06
CA ARG A 111 5.05 15.26 37.10
C ARG A 111 5.48 14.62 35.82
N GLN A 112 5.06 15.17 34.70
CA GLN A 112 5.38 14.63 33.38
C GLN A 112 5.60 15.74 32.37
N GLU A 113 6.66 15.61 31.55
CA GLU A 113 6.92 16.47 30.40
C GLU A 113 7.16 15.63 29.16
N TYR A 114 6.53 16.02 28.07
CA TYR A 114 6.78 15.50 26.75
C TYR A 114 7.05 16.66 25.79
N SER A 115 8.29 16.78 25.33
CA SER A 115 8.72 17.70 24.28
C SER A 115 9.90 17.08 23.54
N THR A 116 9.92 17.21 22.23
CA THR A 116 11.06 16.80 21.39
C THR A 116 11.94 18.00 21.00
N GLN A 117 11.70 19.16 21.56
CA GLN A 117 12.40 20.41 21.19
C GLN A 117 13.92 20.31 21.30
N SER A 118 14.43 19.61 22.31
CA SER A 118 15.87 19.41 22.53
C SER A 118 16.47 18.22 21.78
N THR A 119 15.65 17.28 21.29
CA THR A 119 16.11 16.01 20.70
C THR A 119 15.75 15.84 19.22
N ARG A 120 14.84 16.66 18.70
CA ARG A 120 14.44 16.59 17.28
C ARG A 120 15.55 17.15 16.38
N MET A 121 15.75 16.50 15.24
CA MET A 121 16.70 16.94 14.22
C MET A 121 16.12 18.01 13.28
N ALA A 122 14.79 18.06 13.12
CA ALA A 122 14.10 18.97 12.20
C ALA A 122 12.63 19.15 12.63
N GLY A 123 11.95 20.12 12.01
CA GLY A 123 10.57 20.44 12.28
C GLY A 123 10.38 21.31 13.52
N LYS A 124 9.14 21.78 13.75
CA LYS A 124 8.78 22.69 14.84
C LYS A 124 8.06 21.99 15.98
N ASN A 125 7.28 20.95 15.70
CA ASN A 125 6.38 20.30 16.63
C ASN A 125 6.90 18.96 17.13
N SER A 126 6.47 18.59 18.32
CA SER A 126 6.66 17.23 18.85
C SER A 126 5.65 16.27 18.20
N ALA A 127 6.08 15.05 17.87
CA ALA A 127 5.20 14.08 17.25
C ALA A 127 4.06 13.67 18.19
N SER A 128 2.86 13.46 17.61
CA SER A 128 1.71 13.03 18.41
C SER A 128 1.94 11.67 19.06
N ARG A 129 1.66 11.59 20.37
CA ARG A 129 1.72 10.35 21.17
C ARG A 129 0.82 10.45 22.41
N TYR A 130 0.55 9.33 23.06
CA TYR A 130 -0.03 9.35 24.40
C TYR A 130 1.05 9.66 25.43
N VAL A 131 0.77 10.63 26.28
CA VAL A 131 1.60 11.05 27.42
C VAL A 131 0.93 10.59 28.68
N PHE A 132 1.59 9.72 29.43
CA PHE A 132 1.11 9.15 30.69
C PHE A 132 1.74 9.88 31.87
N CYS A 133 0.93 10.24 32.84
CA CYS A 133 1.36 10.80 34.12
C CYS A 133 0.95 9.84 35.24
N ASN A 134 1.90 9.41 36.03
CA ASN A 134 1.63 8.57 37.17
C ASN A 134 0.92 9.38 38.28
N THR A 135 -0.17 8.84 38.76
CA THR A 135 -1.00 9.37 39.86
C THR A 135 -1.19 8.33 40.96
N SER A 136 -1.82 8.70 42.03
CA SER A 136 -2.13 7.81 43.13
C SER A 136 -3.25 8.39 44.01
N TYR A 137 -3.78 7.61 44.94
CA TYR A 137 -4.75 8.05 45.95
C TYR A 137 -4.29 9.29 46.77
N LYS A 138 -2.95 9.55 46.84
CA LYS A 138 -2.39 10.74 47.53
C LYS A 138 -2.63 12.04 46.73
N ASP A 139 -3.07 11.92 45.50
CA ASP A 139 -3.34 13.06 44.65
C ASP A 139 -4.83 13.44 44.64
N ALA A 140 -5.66 12.70 45.41
CA ALA A 140 -7.07 13.03 45.64
C ALA A 140 -7.22 14.47 46.15
N GLY A 141 -8.21 15.20 45.65
CA GLY A 141 -8.48 16.59 45.98
C GLY A 141 -7.48 17.62 45.45
N LYS A 142 -6.40 17.20 44.75
CA LYS A 142 -5.41 18.11 44.22
C LYS A 142 -5.77 18.66 42.82
N GLN A 143 -5.17 19.79 42.51
CA GLN A 143 -5.31 20.40 41.18
C GLN A 143 -4.46 19.68 40.12
N LEU A 144 -5.11 19.21 39.07
CA LEU A 144 -4.49 18.75 37.84
C LEU A 144 -4.38 19.95 36.88
N ARG A 145 -3.16 20.24 36.39
CA ARG A 145 -2.92 21.25 35.37
C ARG A 145 -2.19 20.61 34.20
N ILE A 146 -2.74 20.77 32.98
CA ILE A 146 -2.15 20.28 31.74
C ILE A 146 -1.86 21.46 30.82
N GLU A 147 -0.64 21.57 30.35
CA GLU A 147 -0.20 22.58 29.40
C GLU A 147 0.04 21.96 28.04
N LEU A 148 -0.60 22.52 27.00
CA LEU A 148 -0.50 22.06 25.63
C LEU A 148 0.06 23.21 24.77
N THR A 149 1.18 22.96 24.07
CA THR A 149 1.81 23.97 23.21
C THR A 149 2.12 23.36 21.84
N THR A 150 1.66 24.03 20.77
CA THR A 150 2.05 23.69 19.37
C THR A 150 2.48 24.92 18.62
N TYR A 151 3.40 24.75 17.68
CA TYR A 151 3.98 25.85 16.91
C TYR A 151 3.38 26.00 15.51
N THR A 152 2.33 25.22 15.18
CA THR A 152 1.59 25.26 13.93
C THR A 152 0.10 25.49 14.18
N ALA A 153 -0.57 26.22 13.28
CA ALA A 153 -1.99 26.52 13.44
C ALA A 153 -2.90 25.29 13.37
N ASN A 154 -2.49 24.26 12.64
CA ASN A 154 -3.35 23.09 12.35
C ASN A 154 -3.80 22.31 13.60
N TYR A 155 -3.05 22.34 14.69
CA TYR A 155 -3.35 21.61 15.93
C TYR A 155 -3.31 22.50 17.17
N SER A 156 -3.28 23.83 16.98
CA SER A 156 -3.36 24.77 18.08
C SER A 156 -4.76 24.75 18.67
N GLY A 157 -4.86 24.63 19.99
CA GLY A 157 -6.15 24.53 20.68
C GLY A 157 -6.86 23.18 20.59
N VAL A 158 -6.28 22.17 19.93
CA VAL A 158 -6.85 20.80 19.91
C VAL A 158 -6.60 20.12 21.25
N VAL A 159 -7.68 19.73 21.91
CA VAL A 159 -7.66 18.95 23.16
C VAL A 159 -8.24 17.57 22.88
N ASN A 160 -7.43 16.53 23.05
CA ASN A 160 -7.90 15.15 22.91
C ASN A 160 -8.56 14.67 24.20
N GLN A 161 -9.25 13.52 24.10
CA GLN A 161 -9.80 12.83 25.26
C GLN A 161 -8.69 12.58 26.29
N ILE A 162 -8.99 12.90 27.55
CA ILE A 162 -8.18 12.54 28.70
C ILE A 162 -8.69 11.20 29.23
N TYR A 163 -7.78 10.34 29.61
CA TYR A 163 -8.07 9.03 30.18
C TYR A 163 -7.53 8.97 31.59
N SER A 164 -8.23 8.25 32.48
CA SER A 164 -7.84 8.00 33.88
C SER A 164 -8.06 6.53 34.19
N GLY A 165 -7.09 5.90 34.84
CA GLY A 165 -7.15 4.46 35.14
C GLY A 165 -5.77 3.85 35.30
N SER A 166 -5.66 2.51 35.25
CA SER A 166 -4.36 1.89 35.14
C SER A 166 -3.80 2.05 33.71
N GLU A 167 -2.49 2.13 33.56
CA GLU A 167 -1.86 2.24 32.25
C GLU A 167 -2.29 1.09 31.33
N THR A 168 -2.45 -0.11 31.88
CA THR A 168 -2.91 -1.29 31.15
C THR A 168 -4.34 -1.13 30.62
N ASP A 169 -5.26 -0.64 31.47
CA ASP A 169 -6.67 -0.47 31.09
C ASP A 169 -6.82 0.63 30.03
N ILE A 170 -6.07 1.73 30.18
CA ILE A 170 -6.02 2.80 29.18
C ILE A 170 -5.53 2.26 27.85
N TRP A 171 -4.42 1.49 27.82
CA TRP A 171 -3.91 0.89 26.60
C TRP A 171 -4.88 -0.11 25.99
N GLN A 172 -5.55 -0.92 26.80
CA GLN A 172 -6.54 -1.88 26.33
C GLN A 172 -7.74 -1.17 25.70
N HIS A 173 -8.21 -0.06 26.31
CA HIS A 173 -9.27 0.76 25.74
C HIS A 173 -8.87 1.35 24.37
N ILE A 174 -7.69 1.98 24.29
CA ILE A 174 -7.15 2.56 23.06
C ILE A 174 -6.98 1.47 21.97
N TYR A 175 -6.48 0.31 22.36
CA TYR A 175 -6.27 -0.82 21.46
C TYR A 175 -7.59 -1.37 20.91
N ASN A 176 -8.60 -1.55 21.75
CA ASN A 176 -9.91 -2.02 21.33
C ASN A 176 -10.57 -1.04 20.34
N GLN A 177 -10.35 0.26 20.55
CA GLN A 177 -10.93 1.28 19.67
C GLN A 177 -10.18 1.45 18.33
N PHE A 178 -8.84 1.38 18.35
CA PHE A 178 -8.01 1.76 17.19
C PHE A 178 -7.11 0.65 16.66
N GLY A 179 -7.05 -0.51 17.32
CA GLY A 179 -6.14 -1.59 16.94
C GLY A 179 -6.41 -2.20 15.57
N PHE A 180 -7.67 -2.30 15.19
CA PHE A 180 -8.07 -2.94 13.94
C PHE A 180 -7.45 -2.29 12.69
N SER A 181 -7.41 -0.96 12.63
CA SER A 181 -6.77 -0.24 11.51
C SER A 181 -5.27 -0.53 11.41
N THR A 182 -4.62 -0.72 12.55
CA THR A 182 -3.19 -1.06 12.60
C THR A 182 -2.92 -2.46 12.04
N TYR A 183 -3.77 -3.43 12.33
CA TYR A 183 -3.65 -4.77 11.75
C TYR A 183 -3.81 -4.76 10.23
N ILE A 184 -4.81 -4.02 9.73
CA ILE A 184 -4.99 -3.83 8.29
C ILE A 184 -3.73 -3.22 7.67
N ALA A 185 -3.18 -2.18 8.28
CA ALA A 185 -1.99 -1.52 7.78
C ALA A 185 -0.77 -2.45 7.75
N VAL A 186 -0.52 -3.23 8.82
CA VAL A 186 0.56 -4.23 8.86
C VAL A 186 0.35 -5.30 7.78
N PHE A 187 -0.88 -5.77 7.60
CA PHE A 187 -1.20 -6.75 6.57
C PHE A 187 -0.92 -6.20 5.16
N ILE A 188 -1.32 -4.95 4.86
CA ILE A 188 -1.07 -4.30 3.58
C ILE A 188 0.44 -4.10 3.38
N LEU A 189 1.18 -3.75 4.43
CA LEU A 189 2.64 -3.62 4.37
C LEU A 189 3.30 -4.93 3.96
N LEU A 190 2.93 -6.03 4.61
CA LEU A 190 3.45 -7.35 4.29
C LEU A 190 3.07 -7.80 2.88
N ALA A 191 1.82 -7.55 2.46
CA ALA A 191 1.35 -7.83 1.12
C ALA A 191 2.08 -7.00 0.06
N GLY A 192 2.35 -5.72 0.33
CA GLY A 192 3.15 -4.84 -0.53
C GLY A 192 4.60 -5.32 -0.66
N LEU A 193 5.24 -5.66 0.45
CA LEU A 193 6.61 -6.21 0.46
C LEU A 193 6.69 -7.53 -0.33
N THR A 194 5.76 -8.46 -0.10
CA THR A 194 5.71 -9.72 -0.85
C THR A 194 5.48 -9.49 -2.34
N SER A 195 4.63 -8.52 -2.71
CA SER A 195 4.39 -8.14 -4.11
C SER A 195 5.64 -7.62 -4.80
N VAL A 196 6.41 -6.75 -4.14
CA VAL A 196 7.68 -6.23 -4.67
C VAL A 196 8.71 -7.36 -4.81
N ILE A 197 8.91 -8.17 -3.77
CA ILE A 197 9.86 -9.29 -3.79
C ILE A 197 9.51 -10.27 -4.91
N PHE A 198 8.23 -10.65 -5.02
CA PHE A 198 7.76 -11.56 -6.05
C PHE A 198 7.95 -10.99 -7.46
N SER A 199 7.63 -9.71 -7.68
CA SER A 199 7.84 -9.03 -8.96
C SER A 199 9.32 -8.97 -9.35
N VAL A 200 10.20 -8.71 -8.38
CA VAL A 200 11.65 -8.73 -8.61
C VAL A 200 12.12 -10.14 -9.00
N ALA A 201 11.64 -11.18 -8.32
CA ALA A 201 11.94 -12.57 -8.68
C ALA A 201 11.46 -12.93 -10.10
N LEU A 202 10.24 -12.51 -10.47
CA LEU A 202 9.71 -12.70 -11.81
C LEU A 202 10.52 -11.93 -12.88
N ARG A 203 11.00 -10.73 -12.55
CA ARG A 203 11.89 -9.97 -13.44
C ARG A 203 13.16 -10.75 -13.79
N PHE A 204 13.78 -11.42 -12.81
CA PHE A 204 14.93 -12.27 -13.07
C PHE A 204 14.58 -13.53 -13.88
N ALA A 205 13.40 -14.12 -13.67
CA ALA A 205 12.98 -15.33 -14.37
C ALA A 205 12.55 -15.07 -15.82
N TYR A 206 11.83 -13.98 -16.06
CA TYR A 206 11.22 -13.68 -17.37
C TYR A 206 11.86 -12.50 -18.12
N HIS A 207 12.86 -11.83 -17.54
CA HIS A 207 13.52 -10.64 -18.08
C HIS A 207 12.54 -9.51 -18.48
N SER A 208 11.43 -9.41 -17.73
CA SER A 208 10.33 -8.47 -17.98
C SER A 208 9.93 -7.78 -16.69
N THR A 209 9.49 -6.52 -16.78
CA THR A 209 8.96 -5.78 -15.64
C THR A 209 7.47 -6.06 -15.50
N PHE A 210 7.01 -6.28 -14.27
CA PHE A 210 5.61 -6.53 -13.95
C PHE A 210 5.00 -5.32 -13.26
N GLU A 211 3.77 -5.00 -13.61
CA GLU A 211 2.99 -3.89 -13.05
C GLU A 211 2.84 -4.01 -11.53
N MET A 212 2.80 -5.24 -11.04
CA MET A 212 2.66 -5.57 -9.62
C MET A 212 3.79 -5.00 -8.73
N GLU A 213 4.99 -4.75 -9.28
CA GLU A 213 6.09 -4.10 -8.56
C GLU A 213 5.74 -2.68 -8.12
N TYR A 214 5.25 -1.88 -9.07
CA TYR A 214 4.88 -0.48 -8.80
C TYR A 214 3.68 -0.38 -7.88
N PHE A 215 2.71 -1.28 -8.05
CA PHE A 215 1.57 -1.38 -7.16
C PHE A 215 1.98 -1.80 -5.74
N GLY A 216 2.91 -2.73 -5.61
CA GLY A 216 3.51 -3.11 -4.32
C GLY A 216 4.13 -1.92 -3.59
N TRP A 217 4.84 -1.03 -4.29
CA TRP A 217 5.35 0.21 -3.72
C TRP A 217 4.23 1.16 -3.25
N CYS A 218 3.13 1.30 -4.01
CA CYS A 218 1.97 2.06 -3.57
C CYS A 218 1.38 1.49 -2.28
N MET A 219 1.30 0.16 -2.16
CA MET A 219 0.83 -0.51 -0.94
C MET A 219 1.74 -0.24 0.26
N ILE A 220 3.06 -0.34 0.09
CA ILE A 220 4.05 -0.05 1.14
C ILE A 220 3.89 1.40 1.61
N MET A 221 3.85 2.35 0.68
CA MET A 221 3.74 3.77 1.02
C MET A 221 2.41 4.09 1.72
N GLY A 222 1.30 3.57 1.21
CA GLY A 222 -0.01 3.74 1.81
C GLY A 222 -0.12 3.09 3.20
N SER A 223 0.43 1.89 3.38
CA SER A 223 0.43 1.22 4.69
C SER A 223 1.29 1.94 5.73
N VAL A 224 2.47 2.44 5.34
CA VAL A 224 3.31 3.25 6.24
C VAL A 224 2.60 4.54 6.65
N TRP A 225 1.87 5.17 5.72
CA TRP A 225 1.04 6.33 6.07
C TRP A 225 -0.05 5.96 7.09
N ILE A 226 -0.81 4.87 6.87
CA ILE A 226 -1.85 4.41 7.81
C ILE A 226 -1.23 4.08 9.19
N LEU A 227 -0.07 3.41 9.22
CA LEU A 227 0.65 3.11 10.46
C LEU A 227 1.07 4.38 11.21
N GLY A 228 1.47 5.40 10.47
CA GLY A 228 1.87 6.67 11.07
C GLY A 228 0.72 7.47 11.65
N GLU A 229 -0.47 7.35 11.09
CA GLU A 229 -1.69 7.93 11.64
C GLU A 229 -2.29 7.08 12.78
N SER A 230 -1.85 5.83 12.93
CA SER A 230 -2.35 4.93 13.97
C SER A 230 -2.10 5.49 15.37
N LYS A 231 -3.14 5.49 16.18
CA LYS A 231 -3.08 5.96 17.58
C LYS A 231 -2.25 5.04 18.49
N ILE A 232 -2.06 3.77 18.10
CA ILE A 232 -1.22 2.82 18.85
C ILE A 232 0.22 2.71 18.33
N ARG A 233 0.61 3.57 17.38
CA ARG A 233 1.94 3.53 16.72
C ARG A 233 3.12 3.53 17.69
N GLN A 234 3.01 4.19 18.84
CA GLN A 234 4.09 4.26 19.84
C GLN A 234 4.40 2.93 20.53
N ILE A 235 3.49 1.95 20.47
CA ILE A 235 3.73 0.57 20.91
C ILE A 235 4.60 -0.17 19.88
N LEU A 236 4.38 0.12 18.59
CA LEU A 236 5.06 -0.57 17.48
C LEU A 236 6.47 0.00 17.23
N VAL A 237 6.61 1.31 17.33
CA VAL A 237 7.86 2.02 16.98
C VAL A 237 8.26 2.97 18.10
N PRO A 238 9.43 2.78 18.70
CA PRO A 238 9.90 3.62 19.81
C PRO A 238 10.06 5.10 19.44
N ASN A 239 10.52 5.38 18.21
CA ASN A 239 10.73 6.74 17.72
C ASN A 239 9.53 7.24 16.92
N ALA A 240 8.55 7.80 17.65
CA ALA A 240 7.33 8.35 17.05
C ALA A 240 7.60 9.51 16.08
N SER A 241 8.64 10.33 16.32
CA SER A 241 9.01 11.46 15.45
C SER A 241 9.55 10.98 14.10
N ALA A 242 10.40 9.96 14.09
CA ALA A 242 10.91 9.39 12.85
C ALA A 242 9.79 8.76 12.03
N LEU A 243 8.87 8.02 12.67
CA LEU A 243 7.73 7.43 11.97
C LEU A 243 6.79 8.50 11.42
N ALA A 244 6.49 9.56 12.19
CA ALA A 244 5.66 10.66 11.72
C ALA A 244 6.26 11.35 10.49
N SER A 245 7.56 11.66 10.51
CA SER A 245 8.25 12.23 9.35
C SER A 245 8.21 11.30 8.14
N LEU A 246 8.46 9.99 8.36
CA LEU A 246 8.39 8.97 7.30
C LEU A 246 7.01 8.90 6.65
N CYS A 247 5.93 9.04 7.43
CA CYS A 247 4.57 9.02 6.90
C CYS A 247 4.30 10.16 5.93
N PHE A 248 4.71 11.37 6.28
CA PHE A 248 4.57 12.53 5.40
C PHE A 248 5.38 12.37 4.12
N VAL A 249 6.61 11.86 4.24
CA VAL A 249 7.47 11.55 3.08
C VAL A 249 6.80 10.51 2.17
N MET A 250 6.24 9.45 2.73
CA MET A 250 5.59 8.40 1.96
C MET A 250 4.39 8.90 1.17
N ILE A 251 3.53 9.73 1.77
CA ILE A 251 2.36 10.26 1.05
C ILE A 251 2.76 11.24 -0.06
N MET A 252 3.80 12.07 0.15
CA MET A 252 4.32 12.98 -0.85
C MET A 252 4.96 12.26 -2.04
N LEU A 253 5.61 11.12 -1.81
CA LEU A 253 6.24 10.32 -2.85
C LEU A 253 5.29 9.30 -3.50
N CYS A 254 4.12 9.02 -2.92
CA CYS A 254 3.14 8.05 -3.42
C CYS A 254 2.68 8.30 -4.88
N PRO A 255 2.61 9.54 -5.38
CA PRO A 255 2.33 9.80 -6.80
C PRO A 255 3.29 9.11 -7.76
N LEU A 256 4.58 8.93 -7.41
CA LEU A 256 5.59 8.39 -8.32
C LEU A 256 5.32 6.93 -8.72
N PRO A 257 5.21 5.96 -7.78
CA PRO A 257 4.92 4.59 -8.16
C PRO A 257 3.54 4.44 -8.80
N LEU A 258 2.57 5.29 -8.48
CA LEU A 258 1.27 5.30 -9.15
C LEU A 258 1.38 5.70 -10.63
N LEU A 259 2.21 6.71 -10.95
CA LEU A 259 2.49 7.08 -12.34
C LEU A 259 3.26 5.98 -13.09
N PHE A 260 4.24 5.33 -12.44
CA PHE A 260 4.96 4.20 -13.04
C PHE A 260 4.04 3.00 -13.30
N TYR A 261 3.12 2.73 -12.39
CA TYR A 261 2.08 1.73 -12.55
C TYR A 261 1.20 2.03 -13.77
N ALA A 262 0.72 3.26 -13.89
CA ALA A 262 -0.09 3.69 -15.03
C ALA A 262 0.66 3.62 -16.37
N ASP A 263 1.93 4.04 -16.39
CA ASP A 263 2.79 3.98 -17.58
C ASP A 263 3.01 2.53 -18.04
N SER A 264 3.23 1.62 -17.09
CA SER A 264 3.41 0.19 -17.37
C SER A 264 2.17 -0.44 -18.00
N ILE A 265 0.97 -0.17 -17.47
CA ILE A 265 -0.30 -0.66 -18.01
C ILE A 265 -0.54 -0.14 -19.44
N GLN A 266 -0.29 1.15 -19.65
CA GLN A 266 -0.54 1.85 -20.92
C GLN A 266 0.62 1.72 -21.93
N LYS A 267 1.64 0.91 -21.61
CA LYS A 267 2.79 0.65 -22.46
C LYS A 267 3.49 1.93 -22.99
N GLY A 268 3.56 2.95 -22.13
CA GLY A 268 4.28 4.18 -22.41
C GLY A 268 3.55 5.22 -23.26
N ILE A 269 2.25 5.07 -23.53
CA ILE A 269 1.47 6.00 -24.39
C ILE A 269 1.56 7.45 -23.88
N HIS A 270 1.48 7.65 -22.57
CA HIS A 270 1.49 8.99 -21.93
C HIS A 270 2.78 9.29 -21.17
N ARG A 271 3.89 8.60 -21.47
CA ARG A 271 5.15 8.64 -20.72
C ARG A 271 5.70 10.05 -20.48
N ARG A 272 5.63 10.96 -21.47
CA ARG A 272 6.13 12.33 -21.31
C ARG A 272 5.33 13.13 -20.28
N LEU A 273 4.00 12.96 -20.27
CA LEU A 273 3.13 13.62 -19.32
C LEU A 273 3.37 13.08 -17.89
N TYR A 274 3.46 11.75 -17.76
CA TYR A 274 3.74 11.12 -16.46
C TYR A 274 5.12 11.51 -15.91
N LEU A 275 6.12 11.63 -16.78
CA LEU A 275 7.44 12.14 -16.39
C LEU A 275 7.34 13.57 -15.89
N PHE A 276 6.64 14.47 -16.60
CA PHE A 276 6.46 15.86 -16.17
C PHE A 276 5.79 15.96 -14.81
N ILE A 277 4.67 15.23 -14.60
CA ILE A 277 3.96 15.25 -13.32
C ILE A 277 4.80 14.63 -12.20
N GLY A 278 5.53 13.56 -12.49
CA GLY A 278 6.48 12.95 -11.56
C GLY A 278 7.58 13.92 -11.12
N MET A 279 8.08 14.75 -12.04
CA MET A 279 9.04 15.81 -11.70
C MET A 279 8.43 16.89 -10.81
N VAL A 280 7.15 17.26 -11.02
CA VAL A 280 6.43 18.18 -10.14
C VAL A 280 6.29 17.60 -8.73
N ALA A 281 5.89 16.31 -8.62
CA ALA A 281 5.78 15.64 -7.32
C ALA A 281 7.14 15.55 -6.60
N LEU A 282 8.21 15.27 -7.34
CA LEU A 282 9.56 15.23 -6.77
C LEU A 282 10.04 16.62 -6.33
N ALA A 283 9.71 17.67 -7.08
CA ALA A 283 10.01 19.05 -6.72
C ALA A 283 9.24 19.47 -5.45
N ASP A 284 7.94 19.14 -5.36
CA ASP A 284 7.14 19.36 -4.15
C ASP A 284 7.77 18.69 -2.93
N PHE A 285 8.08 17.38 -3.01
CA PHE A 285 8.76 16.65 -1.96
C PHE A 285 10.08 17.32 -1.54
N THR A 286 10.89 17.75 -2.51
CA THR A 286 12.20 18.36 -2.25
C THR A 286 12.05 19.70 -1.55
N ILE A 287 11.13 20.56 -2.02
CA ILE A 287 10.86 21.88 -1.44
C ILE A 287 10.30 21.73 -0.03
N CYS A 288 9.29 20.85 0.16
CA CYS A 288 8.68 20.61 1.47
C CYS A 288 9.68 20.05 2.48
N SER A 289 10.56 19.14 2.04
CA SER A 289 11.63 18.61 2.88
C SER A 289 12.66 19.68 3.27
N LEU A 290 13.03 20.57 2.34
CA LEU A 290 13.92 21.67 2.63
C LEU A 290 13.30 22.64 3.65
N LEU A 291 12.02 22.98 3.49
CA LEU A 291 11.29 23.85 4.43
C LEU A 291 11.20 23.21 5.83
N TYR A 292 11.02 21.89 5.90
CA TYR A 292 11.00 21.15 7.15
C TYR A 292 12.36 21.14 7.84
N TYR A 293 13.43 20.83 7.12
CA TYR A 293 14.80 20.78 7.68
C TYR A 293 15.32 22.17 8.08
N THR A 294 14.90 23.22 7.38
CA THR A 294 15.24 24.62 7.76
C THR A 294 14.38 25.15 8.91
N GLY A 295 13.34 24.43 9.35
CA GLY A 295 12.43 24.87 10.40
C GLY A 295 11.49 26.02 9.99
N ILE A 296 11.37 26.31 8.68
CA ILE A 296 10.48 27.36 8.17
C ILE A 296 9.03 26.89 8.22
N LYS A 297 8.77 25.64 7.76
CA LYS A 297 7.44 25.01 7.81
C LYS A 297 7.56 23.54 8.18
N ASP A 298 6.58 23.06 8.94
CA ASP A 298 6.43 21.63 9.19
C ASP A 298 5.75 20.93 8.01
N TYR A 299 5.95 19.60 7.89
CA TYR A 299 5.29 18.79 6.87
C TYR A 299 3.76 18.91 6.92
N ILE A 300 3.17 19.06 8.11
CA ILE A 300 1.72 19.24 8.24
C ILE A 300 1.20 20.52 7.58
N GLU A 301 2.01 21.57 7.56
CA GLU A 301 1.65 22.86 6.92
C GLU A 301 1.74 22.77 5.39
N THR A 302 2.56 21.88 4.85
CA THR A 302 2.78 21.69 3.40
C THR A 302 2.01 20.49 2.84
N LEU A 303 1.54 19.58 3.70
CA LEU A 303 0.81 18.37 3.31
C LEU A 303 -0.36 18.61 2.35
N PRO A 304 -1.19 19.66 2.48
CA PRO A 304 -2.30 19.90 1.54
C PRO A 304 -1.86 20.00 0.08
N ILE A 305 -0.65 20.51 -0.20
CA ILE A 305 -0.11 20.61 -1.57
C ILE A 305 0.16 19.20 -2.10
N GLY A 306 0.88 18.37 -1.35
CA GLY A 306 1.15 16.97 -1.73
C GLY A 306 -0.14 16.14 -1.90
N GLN A 307 -1.14 16.36 -1.04
CA GLN A 307 -2.45 15.72 -1.17
C GLN A 307 -3.18 16.16 -2.45
N CYS A 308 -3.15 17.43 -2.80
CA CYS A 308 -3.71 17.92 -4.07
C CYS A 308 -3.01 17.28 -5.27
N ILE A 309 -1.68 17.16 -5.26
CA ILE A 309 -0.92 16.50 -6.31
C ILE A 309 -1.35 15.03 -6.41
N LEU A 310 -1.47 14.32 -5.30
CA LEU A 310 -1.91 12.92 -5.28
C LEU A 310 -3.31 12.75 -5.86
N VAL A 311 -4.26 13.60 -5.50
CA VAL A 311 -5.63 13.58 -6.03
C VAL A 311 -5.63 13.83 -7.54
N VAL A 312 -4.88 14.85 -8.01
CA VAL A 312 -4.75 15.14 -9.43
C VAL A 312 -4.18 13.94 -10.18
N VAL A 313 -3.14 13.30 -9.64
CA VAL A 313 -2.54 12.09 -10.24
C VAL A 313 -3.54 10.95 -10.29
N LEU A 314 -4.28 10.67 -9.21
CA LEU A 314 -5.31 9.63 -9.18
C LEU A 314 -6.37 9.84 -10.25
N LEU A 315 -6.91 11.07 -10.35
CA LEU A 315 -7.92 11.41 -11.35
C LEU A 315 -7.37 11.30 -12.78
N LEU A 316 -6.17 11.77 -13.01
CA LEU A 316 -5.52 11.72 -14.32
C LEU A 316 -5.24 10.27 -14.75
N VAL A 317 -4.71 9.44 -13.85
CA VAL A 317 -4.49 8.01 -14.09
C VAL A 317 -5.82 7.32 -14.40
N PHE A 318 -6.87 7.62 -13.65
CA PHE A 318 -8.19 7.05 -13.87
C PHE A 318 -8.76 7.43 -15.24
N ILE A 319 -8.71 8.72 -15.61
CA ILE A 319 -9.19 9.20 -16.92
C ILE A 319 -8.42 8.52 -18.06
N HIS A 320 -7.08 8.49 -17.98
CA HIS A 320 -6.24 7.86 -19.01
C HIS A 320 -6.48 6.35 -19.08
N LEU A 321 -6.75 5.69 -17.96
CA LEU A 321 -7.10 4.27 -17.98
C LEU A 321 -8.48 4.03 -18.58
N CYS A 322 -9.47 4.88 -18.33
CA CYS A 322 -10.77 4.81 -18.99
C CYS A 322 -10.64 4.91 -20.53
N LEU A 323 -9.80 5.83 -21.01
CA LEU A 323 -9.53 5.99 -22.44
C LEU A 323 -8.81 4.78 -23.02
N TYR A 324 -7.84 4.23 -22.29
CA TYR A 324 -7.09 3.03 -22.68
C TYR A 324 -8.00 1.79 -22.76
N VAL A 325 -8.79 1.54 -21.74
CA VAL A 325 -9.70 0.38 -21.65
C VAL A 325 -10.76 0.42 -22.75
N ARG A 326 -11.24 1.62 -23.12
CA ARG A 326 -12.18 1.78 -24.24
C ARG A 326 -11.61 1.23 -25.58
N SER A 327 -10.31 1.27 -25.76
CA SER A 327 -9.61 0.71 -26.93
C SER A 327 -9.14 -0.74 -26.73
N SER A 328 -9.12 -1.24 -25.51
CA SER A 328 -8.69 -2.60 -25.15
C SER A 328 -9.87 -3.58 -25.29
N LYS A 329 -9.54 -4.82 -25.71
CA LYS A 329 -10.50 -5.94 -25.78
C LYS A 329 -10.32 -6.93 -24.62
N LEU A 330 -9.41 -6.65 -23.67
CA LEU A 330 -9.09 -7.54 -22.56
C LEU A 330 -10.08 -7.35 -21.40
N LYS A 331 -10.65 -8.44 -20.91
CA LYS A 331 -11.56 -8.40 -19.75
C LYS A 331 -10.86 -7.94 -18.46
N SER A 332 -9.59 -8.30 -18.28
CA SER A 332 -8.78 -7.91 -17.14
C SER A 332 -8.60 -6.39 -17.02
N ASP A 333 -8.59 -5.66 -18.14
CA ASP A 333 -8.49 -4.19 -18.13
C ASP A 333 -9.78 -3.54 -17.56
N TYR A 334 -10.95 -4.11 -17.83
CA TYR A 334 -12.21 -3.63 -17.23
C TYR A 334 -12.27 -3.90 -15.73
N ILE A 335 -11.81 -5.08 -15.29
CA ILE A 335 -11.74 -5.43 -13.86
C ILE A 335 -10.80 -4.47 -13.13
N LEU A 336 -9.67 -4.13 -13.74
CA LEU A 336 -8.73 -3.14 -13.21
C LEU A 336 -9.37 -1.76 -13.07
N LEU A 337 -10.13 -1.31 -14.07
CA LEU A 337 -10.85 -0.04 -14.03
C LEU A 337 -11.83 0.02 -12.85
N VAL A 338 -12.59 -1.06 -12.63
CA VAL A 338 -13.50 -1.19 -11.48
C VAL A 338 -12.73 -1.14 -10.16
N GLY A 339 -11.60 -1.84 -10.06
CA GLY A 339 -10.74 -1.81 -8.87
C GLY A 339 -10.18 -0.41 -8.57
N LEU A 340 -9.74 0.32 -9.60
CA LEU A 340 -9.27 1.71 -9.46
C LEU A 340 -10.41 2.67 -9.09
N PHE A 341 -11.59 2.51 -9.65
CA PHE A 341 -12.76 3.28 -9.24
C PHE A 341 -13.09 3.05 -7.77
N LEU A 342 -13.04 1.80 -7.32
CA LEU A 342 -13.31 1.44 -5.94
C LEU A 342 -12.31 2.07 -4.98
N ILE A 343 -11.00 2.05 -5.29
CA ILE A 343 -10.00 2.67 -4.41
C ILE A 343 -10.16 4.20 -4.37
N ILE A 344 -10.50 4.86 -5.48
CA ILE A 344 -10.79 6.29 -5.50
C ILE A 344 -11.98 6.60 -4.59
N LEU A 345 -13.03 5.78 -4.67
CA LEU A 345 -14.19 5.90 -3.79
C LEU A 345 -13.80 5.73 -2.32
N CYS A 346 -13.00 4.70 -2.00
CA CYS A 346 -12.50 4.45 -0.65
C CYS A 346 -11.64 5.61 -0.12
N VAL A 347 -10.74 6.15 -0.93
CA VAL A 347 -9.91 7.33 -0.58
C VAL A 347 -10.79 8.55 -0.36
N SER A 348 -11.82 8.74 -1.19
CA SER A 348 -12.75 9.87 -1.05
C SER A 348 -13.57 9.78 0.24
N ILE A 349 -14.05 8.59 0.58
CA ILE A 349 -14.78 8.33 1.84
C ILE A 349 -13.86 8.57 3.03
N GLU A 350 -12.63 8.05 3.01
CA GLU A 350 -11.64 8.25 4.07
C GLU A 350 -11.31 9.74 4.26
N SER A 351 -11.08 10.46 3.16
CA SER A 351 -10.80 11.89 3.22
C SER A 351 -11.98 12.70 3.77
N ALA A 352 -13.20 12.36 3.36
CA ALA A 352 -14.41 13.00 3.89
C ALA A 352 -14.58 12.72 5.39
N SER A 353 -14.32 11.48 5.85
CA SER A 353 -14.47 11.10 7.25
C SER A 353 -13.50 11.86 8.18
N VAL A 354 -12.31 12.21 7.71
CA VAL A 354 -11.38 13.06 8.46
C VAL A 354 -11.98 14.44 8.76
N TYR A 355 -12.71 15.03 7.79
CA TYR A 355 -13.35 16.33 7.98
C TYR A 355 -14.59 16.28 8.86
N PHE A 356 -15.28 15.13 8.93
CA PHE A 356 -16.50 14.97 9.72
C PHE A 356 -16.27 14.40 11.14
N MET A 357 -15.04 14.47 11.64
CA MET A 357 -14.66 14.07 13.01
C MET A 357 -14.76 12.58 13.35
N THR A 358 -14.82 11.74 12.37
CA THR A 358 -14.76 10.30 12.61
C THR A 358 -13.30 9.86 12.72
N THR A 359 -13.03 9.01 13.70
CA THR A 359 -11.68 8.52 14.00
C THR A 359 -11.25 7.39 13.07
N ILE A 360 -11.67 7.41 11.82
CA ILE A 360 -11.33 6.36 10.86
C ILE A 360 -9.93 6.58 10.36
N SER A 361 -9.11 5.60 10.50
CA SER A 361 -7.69 5.66 10.17
C SER A 361 -7.33 4.61 9.12
N GLY A 362 -7.61 4.89 7.85
CA GLY A 362 -7.11 4.12 6.72
C GLY A 362 -7.83 2.81 6.42
N ILE A 363 -8.95 2.49 7.06
CA ILE A 363 -9.67 1.21 6.87
C ILE A 363 -10.22 1.11 5.44
N PHE A 364 -10.88 2.15 4.94
CA PHE A 364 -11.44 2.14 3.59
C PHE A 364 -10.36 2.07 2.54
N VAL A 365 -9.29 2.85 2.69
CA VAL A 365 -8.11 2.78 1.81
C VAL A 365 -7.50 1.39 1.84
N GLY A 366 -7.41 0.78 3.03
CA GLY A 366 -6.92 -0.57 3.20
C GLY A 366 -7.73 -1.61 2.43
N VAL A 367 -9.05 -1.57 2.56
CA VAL A 367 -9.96 -2.47 1.81
C VAL A 367 -9.82 -2.26 0.30
N GLY A 368 -9.78 -1.00 -0.16
CA GLY A 368 -9.58 -0.68 -1.58
C GLY A 368 -8.25 -1.23 -2.11
N MET A 369 -7.15 -1.11 -1.36
CA MET A 369 -5.85 -1.66 -1.72
C MET A 369 -5.87 -3.19 -1.80
N MET A 370 -6.58 -3.87 -0.90
CA MET A 370 -6.73 -5.32 -0.92
C MET A 370 -7.46 -5.81 -2.17
N VAL A 371 -8.56 -5.17 -2.54
CA VAL A 371 -9.30 -5.50 -3.77
C VAL A 371 -8.41 -5.30 -4.99
N LEU A 372 -7.68 -4.18 -5.04
CA LEU A 372 -6.78 -3.89 -6.15
C LEU A 372 -5.61 -4.88 -6.21
N LEU A 373 -5.12 -5.38 -5.06
CA LEU A 373 -4.11 -6.44 -5.01
C LEU A 373 -4.60 -7.71 -5.70
N LEU A 374 -5.82 -8.15 -5.40
CA LEU A 374 -6.40 -9.35 -6.03
C LEU A 374 -6.53 -9.17 -7.55
N VAL A 375 -6.94 -7.99 -8.00
CA VAL A 375 -7.01 -7.67 -9.44
C VAL A 375 -5.63 -7.72 -10.09
N ASN A 376 -4.61 -7.12 -9.46
CA ASN A 376 -3.25 -7.14 -9.98
C ASN A 376 -2.63 -8.53 -10.00
N LEU A 377 -2.92 -9.36 -8.99
CA LEU A 377 -2.48 -10.73 -8.94
C LEU A 377 -3.07 -11.54 -10.11
N THR A 378 -4.36 -11.39 -10.38
CA THR A 378 -5.04 -12.05 -11.51
C THR A 378 -4.39 -11.63 -12.83
N ARG A 379 -4.17 -10.34 -13.06
CA ARG A 379 -3.49 -9.82 -14.27
C ARG A 379 -2.06 -10.37 -14.40
N THR A 380 -1.32 -10.43 -13.31
CA THR A 380 0.06 -10.97 -13.33
C THR A 380 0.06 -12.44 -13.75
N ILE A 381 -0.89 -13.23 -13.25
CA ILE A 381 -1.05 -14.64 -13.65
C ILE A 381 -1.39 -14.74 -15.14
N GLU A 382 -2.34 -13.96 -15.65
CA GLU A 382 -2.71 -13.92 -17.06
C GLU A 382 -1.51 -13.54 -17.96
N ASN A 383 -0.74 -12.53 -17.55
CA ASN A 383 0.45 -12.10 -18.28
C ASN A 383 1.52 -13.21 -18.32
N ILE A 384 1.77 -13.89 -17.22
CA ILE A 384 2.73 -15.01 -17.16
C ILE A 384 2.26 -16.14 -18.08
N GLN A 385 0.98 -16.52 -18.04
CA GLN A 385 0.43 -17.57 -18.89
C GLN A 385 0.55 -17.19 -20.38
N ALA A 386 0.29 -15.94 -20.74
CA ALA A 386 0.44 -15.45 -22.11
C ALA A 386 1.90 -15.50 -22.59
N MET A 387 2.86 -15.11 -21.72
CA MET A 387 4.30 -15.17 -22.02
C MET A 387 4.78 -16.62 -22.20
N GLU A 388 4.35 -17.54 -21.33
CA GLU A 388 4.69 -18.96 -21.47
C GLU A 388 4.09 -19.56 -22.73
N ALA A 389 2.84 -19.22 -23.07
CA ALA A 389 2.21 -19.68 -24.29
C ALA A 389 2.94 -19.20 -25.55
N ALA A 390 3.38 -17.92 -25.54
CA ALA A 390 4.16 -17.35 -26.64
C ALA A 390 5.53 -18.05 -26.77
N ARG A 391 6.22 -18.31 -25.65
CA ARG A 391 7.50 -19.03 -25.64
C ARG A 391 7.36 -20.46 -26.19
N ARG A 392 6.34 -21.19 -25.75
CA ARG A 392 6.07 -22.55 -26.27
C ARG A 392 5.79 -22.57 -27.77
N ARG A 393 5.06 -21.56 -28.30
CA ARG A 393 4.83 -21.44 -29.74
C ARG A 393 6.13 -21.23 -30.47
N GLU A 394 6.99 -20.34 -30.00
CA GLU A 394 8.31 -20.11 -30.63
C GLU A 394 9.21 -21.35 -30.64
N GLU A 395 9.19 -22.12 -29.52
CA GLU A 395 9.91 -23.39 -29.41
C GLU A 395 9.39 -24.41 -30.43
N LEU A 396 8.05 -24.58 -30.54
CA LEU A 396 7.43 -25.47 -31.49
C LEU A 396 7.73 -25.07 -32.95
N GLU A 397 7.70 -23.79 -33.27
CA GLU A 397 8.07 -23.29 -34.63
C GLU A 397 9.54 -23.60 -34.95
N LYS A 398 10.45 -23.46 -34.00
CA LYS A 398 11.87 -23.84 -34.17
C LYS A 398 12.04 -25.34 -34.38
N GLU A 399 11.36 -26.18 -33.58
CA GLU A 399 11.38 -27.63 -33.72
C GLU A 399 10.82 -28.05 -35.09
N GLN A 400 9.72 -27.45 -35.53
CA GLN A 400 9.13 -27.72 -36.84
C GLN A 400 10.11 -27.40 -37.98
N LYS A 401 10.73 -26.20 -37.98
CA LYS A 401 11.73 -25.81 -38.97
C LYS A 401 12.95 -26.73 -38.98
N GLN A 402 13.40 -27.18 -37.80
CA GLN A 402 14.49 -28.16 -37.71
C GLN A 402 14.10 -29.52 -38.33
N THR A 403 12.88 -29.97 -38.02
CA THR A 403 12.35 -31.24 -38.57
C THR A 403 12.20 -31.19 -40.10
N GLU A 404 11.69 -30.08 -40.65
CA GLU A 404 11.59 -29.85 -42.08
C GLU A 404 12.97 -29.87 -42.75
N ALA A 405 13.94 -29.15 -42.16
CA ALA A 405 15.31 -29.12 -42.68
C ALA A 405 15.97 -30.51 -42.64
N MET A 406 15.76 -31.28 -41.57
CA MET A 406 16.28 -32.65 -41.44
C MET A 406 15.62 -33.58 -42.47
N THR A 407 14.31 -33.45 -42.69
CA THR A 407 13.57 -34.24 -43.67
C THR A 407 14.10 -33.97 -45.09
N LEU A 408 14.31 -32.71 -45.46
CA LEU A 408 14.91 -32.34 -46.73
C LEU A 408 16.34 -32.86 -46.89
N GLN A 409 17.12 -32.85 -45.82
CA GLN A 409 18.49 -33.39 -45.83
C GLN A 409 18.47 -34.91 -45.99
N MET A 410 17.55 -35.63 -45.33
CA MET A 410 17.37 -37.08 -45.52
C MET A 410 16.96 -37.39 -46.95
N MET A 411 16.01 -36.67 -47.54
CA MET A 411 15.59 -36.86 -48.94
C MET A 411 16.76 -36.68 -49.89
N ARG A 412 17.60 -35.64 -49.71
CA ARG A 412 18.83 -35.44 -50.51
C ARG A 412 19.82 -36.60 -50.35
N MET A 413 20.06 -37.06 -49.13
CA MET A 413 20.94 -38.20 -48.89
C MET A 413 20.44 -39.49 -49.52
N LEU A 414 19.13 -39.75 -49.43
CA LEU A 414 18.50 -40.89 -50.10
C LEU A 414 18.63 -40.83 -51.60
N SER A 415 18.37 -39.66 -52.21
CA SER A 415 18.55 -39.44 -53.65
C SER A 415 19.99 -39.71 -54.08
N VAL A 416 20.98 -39.15 -53.42
CA VAL A 416 22.40 -39.38 -53.69
C VAL A 416 22.78 -40.86 -53.52
N THR A 417 22.21 -41.56 -52.51
CA THR A 417 22.51 -42.97 -52.26
C THR A 417 21.91 -43.89 -53.34
N VAL A 418 20.70 -43.57 -53.80
CA VAL A 418 20.05 -44.29 -54.91
C VAL A 418 20.83 -44.09 -56.21
N GLU A 419 21.24 -42.84 -56.51
CA GLU A 419 22.04 -42.52 -57.71
C GLU A 419 23.46 -43.11 -57.68
N ALA A 420 24.07 -43.30 -56.51
CA ALA A 420 25.37 -43.95 -56.36
C ALA A 420 25.39 -45.43 -56.68
N LYS A 421 24.20 -46.07 -56.64
CA LYS A 421 24.04 -47.52 -56.92
C LYS A 421 23.98 -47.83 -58.41
N ASP A 422 23.63 -46.85 -59.28
CA ASP A 422 23.53 -47.01 -60.70
C ASP A 422 24.36 -45.95 -61.42
N GLU A 423 25.38 -46.38 -62.17
CA GLU A 423 26.33 -45.48 -62.86
C GLU A 423 25.67 -44.67 -63.98
N TYR A 424 24.51 -45.11 -64.48
CA TYR A 424 23.73 -44.44 -65.48
C TYR A 424 22.85 -43.27 -64.93
N THR A 425 22.45 -43.39 -63.73
CA THR A 425 21.57 -42.38 -63.05
C THR A 425 22.34 -41.32 -62.32
N ARG A 426 23.66 -41.38 -62.21
CA ARG A 426 24.49 -40.46 -61.46
C ARG A 426 24.29 -38.98 -61.88
N GLY A 427 23.77 -38.15 -60.99
CA GLY A 427 23.46 -36.74 -61.25
C GLY A 427 22.22 -36.51 -62.12
N HIS A 428 21.40 -37.53 -62.35
CA HIS A 428 20.19 -37.38 -63.15
C HIS A 428 19.14 -36.56 -62.49
N SER A 429 18.81 -36.86 -61.21
CA SER A 429 17.82 -36.10 -60.40
C SER A 429 18.21 -34.63 -60.27
N GLN A 430 19.49 -34.34 -60.05
CA GLN A 430 19.94 -32.96 -59.97
C GLN A 430 19.74 -32.18 -61.25
N ARG A 431 20.08 -32.79 -62.42
CA ARG A 431 19.84 -32.14 -63.71
C ARG A 431 18.34 -31.95 -63.99
N VAL A 432 17.50 -32.93 -63.66
CA VAL A 432 16.05 -32.82 -63.80
C VAL A 432 15.52 -31.67 -63.00
N ALA A 433 15.93 -31.55 -61.65
CA ALA A 433 15.54 -30.45 -60.82
C ALA A 433 15.99 -29.07 -61.31
N GLU A 434 17.23 -28.97 -61.86
CA GLU A 434 17.73 -27.73 -62.46
C GLU A 434 16.95 -27.32 -63.70
N TYR A 435 16.67 -28.27 -64.66
CA TYR A 435 15.86 -27.98 -65.84
C TYR A 435 14.41 -27.65 -65.49
N ALA A 436 13.80 -28.34 -64.55
CA ALA A 436 12.45 -28.06 -64.11
C ALA A 436 12.34 -26.64 -63.43
N ALA A 437 13.36 -26.25 -62.75
CA ALA A 437 13.42 -24.89 -62.16
C ALA A 437 13.55 -23.81 -63.21
N LEU A 438 14.40 -23.98 -64.19
CA LEU A 438 14.54 -23.05 -65.35
C LEU A 438 13.22 -22.89 -66.11
N ILE A 439 12.49 -23.98 -66.33
CA ILE A 439 11.18 -23.93 -67.00
C ILE A 439 10.15 -23.19 -66.15
N ALA A 440 10.13 -23.44 -64.81
CA ALA A 440 9.22 -22.78 -63.86
C ALA A 440 9.50 -21.28 -63.75
N GLU A 441 10.77 -20.86 -63.79
CA GLU A 441 11.22 -19.47 -63.84
C GLU A 441 10.72 -18.74 -65.11
N GLU A 442 10.85 -19.35 -66.26
CA GLU A 442 10.32 -18.81 -67.53
C GLU A 442 8.78 -18.76 -67.56
N LEU A 443 8.11 -19.64 -66.82
CA LEU A 443 6.65 -19.65 -66.64
C LEU A 443 6.18 -18.63 -65.62
N GLY A 444 7.09 -17.89 -64.92
CA GLY A 444 6.76 -16.86 -63.95
C GLY A 444 6.30 -17.39 -62.60
N TRP A 445 6.71 -18.59 -62.23
CA TRP A 445 6.40 -19.14 -60.89
C TRP A 445 7.14 -18.36 -59.80
N SER A 446 6.59 -18.33 -58.60
CA SER A 446 7.23 -17.71 -57.43
C SER A 446 8.48 -18.48 -57.00
N GLU A 447 9.43 -17.79 -56.35
CA GLU A 447 10.68 -18.37 -55.87
C GLU A 447 10.43 -19.55 -54.89
N GLU A 448 9.35 -19.48 -54.13
CA GLU A 448 8.90 -20.52 -53.18
C GLU A 448 8.37 -21.77 -53.88
N GLU A 449 7.61 -21.58 -54.99
CA GLU A 449 7.12 -22.67 -55.86
C GLU A 449 8.24 -23.34 -56.60
N ILE A 450 9.21 -22.56 -57.13
CA ILE A 450 10.41 -23.06 -57.81
C ILE A 450 11.27 -23.89 -56.88
N GLN A 451 11.45 -23.43 -55.63
CA GLN A 451 12.21 -24.17 -54.64
C GLN A 451 11.51 -25.48 -54.22
N THR A 452 10.19 -25.46 -54.15
CA THR A 452 9.38 -26.67 -53.89
C THR A 452 9.52 -27.67 -55.03
N LEU A 453 9.46 -27.20 -56.30
CA LEU A 453 9.66 -28.03 -57.50
C LEU A 453 11.05 -28.66 -57.50
N LYS A 454 12.11 -27.91 -57.18
CA LYS A 454 13.50 -28.41 -57.06
C LYS A 454 13.63 -29.53 -56.03
N ASN A 455 12.87 -29.46 -54.96
CA ASN A 455 12.92 -30.47 -53.89
C ASN A 455 12.10 -31.74 -54.23
N CYS A 456 11.16 -31.65 -55.18
CA CYS A 456 10.32 -32.78 -55.63
C CYS A 456 10.87 -33.51 -56.86
N ALA A 457 11.67 -32.84 -57.73
CA ALA A 457 12.29 -33.39 -58.93
C ALA A 457 13.64 -34.05 -58.59
#